data_a3f823485b8fd8a282246da9d1047822
#
_entry.id   a3f823485b8fd8a282246da9d1047822
#
_cell.length_a   1.000
_cell.length_b   1.000
_cell.length_c   1.000
_cell.angle_alpha   90.00
_cell.angle_beta   90.00
_cell.angle_gamma   90.00
#
_symmetry.space_group_name_H-M   'P 1'
#
loop_
_entity.id
_entity.type
_entity.pdbx_description
1 polymer ?
#
loop_
_entity_poly.entity_id
_entity_poly.type
_entity_poly.pdbx_seq_one_letter_code
_entity_poly.pdbx_strand_id
1 'polypeptide(L)'
;MSNIYVDDLGEGFPFVLVHGYLGSSEMWTFQKEFFSKDYRVITPALPGFGESHNVKSLDSINKMAKEIINVLDQKKIDKFNLIGHSMGGMIVQEITKLIGDRVNKLICFATGSIGDIPGRFETMDETREKLKKEGTQLSFSRVPPKWFVKGDKDKNYFLCENAVKNVSLETADNALLAMKNWRGKENLKNIKNDTLIIWGDKDTSYNFDQVDTLNKNIKNSRLEIFKDCAHNVHLEQPDQFNNLVKEFISK
;
A
#
# COMPACT_ATOMS: atom_id res chain seq x y z
N MET A 1 -19.13 13.51 -2.35
CA MET A 1 -17.75 13.96 -2.61
C MET A 1 -16.85 13.27 -1.58
N SER A 2 -15.64 12.87 -1.98
CA SER A 2 -14.66 12.37 -1.03
C SER A 2 -14.16 13.50 -0.14
N ASN A 3 -14.00 13.23 1.15
CA ASN A 3 -13.51 14.20 2.15
C ASN A 3 -12.15 13.77 2.71
N ILE A 4 -11.47 12.81 2.10
CA ILE A 4 -10.14 12.42 2.55
C ILE A 4 -9.09 13.44 2.14
N TYR A 5 -8.04 13.54 2.95
CA TYR A 5 -6.85 14.32 2.63
C TYR A 5 -6.10 13.70 1.44
N VAL A 6 -5.56 14.55 0.58
CA VAL A 6 -4.78 14.13 -0.59
C VAL A 6 -3.65 15.12 -0.83
N ASP A 7 -2.40 14.66 -0.75
CA ASP A 7 -1.30 15.42 -1.34
C ASP A 7 -1.41 15.34 -2.87
N ASP A 8 -1.22 16.48 -3.53
CA ASP A 8 -1.26 16.64 -4.99
C ASP A 8 -0.10 17.56 -5.38
N LEU A 9 1.01 16.97 -5.77
CA LEU A 9 2.30 17.63 -5.91
C LEU A 9 2.89 17.42 -7.30
N GLY A 10 3.54 18.48 -7.83
CA GLY A 10 4.16 18.43 -9.15
C GLY A 10 3.12 18.51 -10.29
N GLU A 11 3.62 18.36 -11.51
CA GLU A 11 2.85 18.45 -12.75
C GLU A 11 3.20 17.27 -13.67
N GLY A 12 2.42 17.06 -14.73
CA GLY A 12 2.67 15.99 -15.71
C GLY A 12 1.74 14.80 -15.57
N PHE A 13 2.19 13.61 -16.00
CA PHE A 13 1.35 12.41 -15.97
C PHE A 13 1.08 11.96 -14.53
N PRO A 14 -0.18 11.70 -14.16
CA PRO A 14 -0.54 11.37 -12.78
C PRO A 14 0.08 10.05 -12.31
N PHE A 15 0.62 10.07 -11.09
CA PHE A 15 1.14 8.89 -10.39
C PHE A 15 0.49 8.81 -9.00
N VAL A 16 -0.33 7.80 -8.78
CA VAL A 16 -1.14 7.59 -7.57
C VAL A 16 -0.44 6.59 -6.66
N LEU A 17 -0.18 6.97 -5.40
CA LEU A 17 0.52 6.16 -4.42
C LEU A 17 -0.40 5.86 -3.24
N VAL A 18 -0.75 4.59 -3.02
CA VAL A 18 -1.70 4.15 -1.99
C VAL A 18 -0.95 3.43 -0.87
N HIS A 19 -1.03 4.00 0.34
CA HIS A 19 -0.36 3.46 1.53
C HIS A 19 -1.01 2.19 2.07
N GLY A 20 -0.29 1.48 2.95
CA GLY A 20 -0.73 0.25 3.60
C GLY A 20 -1.43 0.47 4.95
N TYR A 21 -1.65 -0.64 5.65
CA TYR A 21 -2.14 -0.65 7.03
C TYR A 21 -1.24 0.16 7.96
N LEU A 22 -1.82 0.95 8.86
CA LEU A 22 -1.12 1.88 9.77
C LEU A 22 -0.20 2.89 9.06
N GLY A 23 -0.41 3.12 7.77
CA GLY A 23 0.31 4.12 6.99
C GLY A 23 -0.43 5.44 6.89
N SER A 24 0.19 6.38 6.17
CA SER A 24 -0.38 7.69 5.82
C SER A 24 0.24 8.18 4.51
N SER A 25 -0.16 9.36 4.02
CA SER A 25 0.49 10.01 2.86
C SER A 25 1.98 10.27 3.12
N GLU A 26 2.39 10.46 4.38
CA GLU A 26 3.78 10.72 4.78
C GLU A 26 4.70 9.51 4.57
N MET A 27 4.17 8.30 4.54
CA MET A 27 4.96 7.10 4.22
C MET A 27 5.62 7.17 2.84
N TRP A 28 5.12 8.05 1.97
CA TRP A 28 5.64 8.28 0.63
C TRP A 28 6.54 9.51 0.51
N THR A 29 7.07 10.05 1.61
CA THR A 29 7.86 11.30 1.62
C THR A 29 8.99 11.30 0.61
N PHE A 30 9.83 10.27 0.57
CA PHE A 30 10.95 10.18 -0.38
C PHE A 30 10.48 10.01 -1.83
N GLN A 31 9.36 9.32 -2.04
CA GLN A 31 8.76 9.12 -3.35
C GLN A 31 8.09 10.42 -3.84
N LYS A 32 7.38 11.13 -2.96
CA LYS A 32 6.79 12.45 -3.27
C LYS A 32 7.85 13.43 -3.73
N GLU A 33 8.95 13.56 -2.96
CA GLU A 33 10.06 14.46 -3.30
C GLU A 33 10.75 14.09 -4.63
N PHE A 34 10.93 12.80 -4.89
CA PHE A 34 11.60 12.31 -6.10
C PHE A 34 10.72 12.45 -7.35
N PHE A 35 9.48 11.95 -7.29
CA PHE A 35 8.62 11.87 -8.46
C PHE A 35 7.91 13.17 -8.82
N SER A 36 7.67 14.09 -7.87
CA SER A 36 7.00 15.36 -8.15
C SER A 36 7.79 16.29 -9.07
N LYS A 37 9.03 15.96 -9.37
CA LYS A 37 9.87 16.69 -10.35
C LYS A 37 9.44 16.43 -11.79
N ASP A 38 8.86 15.24 -12.07
CA ASP A 38 8.54 14.78 -13.43
C ASP A 38 7.08 14.33 -13.58
N TYR A 39 6.36 14.12 -12.48
CA TYR A 39 4.99 13.57 -12.42
C TYR A 39 4.10 14.39 -11.49
N ARG A 40 2.80 14.36 -11.74
CA ARG A 40 1.80 14.82 -10.77
C ARG A 40 1.55 13.69 -9.77
N VAL A 41 2.12 13.80 -8.58
CA VAL A 41 2.06 12.77 -7.52
C VAL A 41 0.83 12.97 -6.65
N ILE A 42 0.00 11.94 -6.55
CA ILE A 42 -1.25 11.91 -5.79
C ILE A 42 -1.12 10.89 -4.67
N THR A 43 -1.09 11.33 -3.42
CA THR A 43 -0.99 10.44 -2.26
C THR A 43 -2.18 10.64 -1.32
N PRO A 44 -3.28 9.89 -1.52
CA PRO A 44 -4.44 9.96 -0.64
C PRO A 44 -4.12 9.29 0.71
N ALA A 45 -4.52 9.95 1.80
CA ALA A 45 -4.62 9.32 3.12
C ALA A 45 -5.95 8.57 3.21
N LEU A 46 -5.92 7.25 3.41
CA LEU A 46 -7.14 6.43 3.50
C LEU A 46 -8.02 6.86 4.67
N PRO A 47 -9.36 6.69 4.57
CA PRO A 47 -10.29 7.05 5.65
C PRO A 47 -9.90 6.44 7.01
N GLY A 48 -9.75 7.28 8.02
CA GLY A 48 -9.33 6.91 9.37
C GLY A 48 -7.81 6.92 9.59
N PHE A 49 -6.99 7.14 8.55
CA PHE A 49 -5.53 7.13 8.64
C PHE A 49 -4.92 8.50 8.40
N GLY A 50 -3.76 8.74 9.04
CA GLY A 50 -2.97 9.95 8.85
C GLY A 50 -3.81 11.22 8.96
N GLU A 51 -3.72 12.07 7.96
CA GLU A 51 -4.44 13.36 7.87
C GLU A 51 -5.94 13.18 7.68
N SER A 52 -6.39 11.97 7.30
CA SER A 52 -7.82 11.59 7.21
C SER A 52 -8.34 10.90 8.47
N HIS A 53 -7.65 10.98 9.61
CA HIS A 53 -8.03 10.28 10.85
C HIS A 53 -9.46 10.61 11.35
N ASN A 54 -10.00 11.77 11.04
CA ASN A 54 -11.36 12.19 11.38
C ASN A 54 -12.42 11.70 10.38
N VAL A 55 -12.01 11.08 9.26
CA VAL A 55 -12.93 10.50 8.29
C VAL A 55 -13.27 9.07 8.72
N LYS A 56 -14.55 8.71 8.70
CA LYS A 56 -15.00 7.37 9.12
C LYS A 56 -14.25 6.27 8.38
N SER A 57 -13.61 5.39 9.12
CA SER A 57 -12.85 4.26 8.58
C SER A 57 -13.72 3.25 7.82
N LEU A 58 -13.10 2.54 6.89
CA LEU A 58 -13.76 1.57 6.01
C LEU A 58 -13.30 0.13 6.36
N ASP A 59 -14.24 -0.81 6.26
CA ASP A 59 -14.09 -2.22 6.62
C ASP A 59 -13.98 -3.16 5.41
N SER A 60 -13.71 -2.60 4.22
CA SER A 60 -13.65 -3.34 2.96
C SER A 60 -12.67 -2.73 1.99
N ILE A 61 -11.80 -3.57 1.40
CA ILE A 61 -10.87 -3.17 0.32
C ILE A 61 -11.62 -2.55 -0.87
N ASN A 62 -12.77 -3.12 -1.24
CA ASN A 62 -13.60 -2.56 -2.33
C ASN A 62 -14.12 -1.14 -2.01
N LYS A 63 -14.54 -0.88 -0.76
CA LYS A 63 -14.97 0.47 -0.35
C LYS A 63 -13.78 1.45 -0.39
N MET A 64 -12.59 1.03 0.08
CA MET A 64 -11.38 1.84 0.01
C MET A 64 -10.98 2.14 -1.44
N ALA A 65 -11.05 1.15 -2.34
CA ALA A 65 -10.79 1.33 -3.76
C ALA A 65 -11.76 2.35 -4.39
N LYS A 66 -13.05 2.27 -4.09
CA LYS A 66 -14.05 3.22 -4.58
C LYS A 66 -13.82 4.65 -4.06
N GLU A 67 -13.34 4.78 -2.82
CA GLU A 67 -13.00 6.10 -2.26
C GLU A 67 -11.83 6.75 -3.01
N ILE A 68 -10.78 5.97 -3.35
CA ILE A 68 -9.68 6.45 -4.21
C ILE A 68 -10.20 6.82 -5.61
N ILE A 69 -11.06 6.00 -6.22
CA ILE A 69 -11.68 6.31 -7.52
C ILE A 69 -12.45 7.62 -7.47
N ASN A 70 -13.23 7.85 -6.40
CA ASN A 70 -13.96 9.12 -6.20
C ASN A 70 -13.00 10.33 -6.15
N VAL A 71 -11.85 10.20 -5.49
CA VAL A 71 -10.81 11.25 -5.50
C VAL A 71 -10.33 11.53 -6.92
N LEU A 72 -10.01 10.49 -7.68
CA LEU A 72 -9.52 10.62 -9.06
C LEU A 72 -10.57 11.29 -9.96
N ASP A 73 -11.85 10.95 -9.80
CA ASP A 73 -12.96 11.52 -10.56
C ASP A 73 -13.15 13.02 -10.24
N GLN A 74 -13.08 13.38 -8.94
CA GLN A 74 -13.18 14.79 -8.50
C GLN A 74 -12.01 15.62 -9.03
N LYS A 75 -10.81 15.04 -9.12
CA LYS A 75 -9.61 15.68 -9.67
C LYS A 75 -9.54 15.60 -11.20
N LYS A 76 -10.54 14.99 -11.87
CA LYS A 76 -10.62 14.80 -13.33
C LYS A 76 -9.38 14.07 -13.88
N ILE A 77 -8.88 13.07 -13.14
CA ILE A 77 -7.75 12.24 -13.54
C ILE A 77 -8.29 11.03 -14.29
N ASP A 78 -8.11 10.99 -15.61
CA ASP A 78 -8.61 9.91 -16.46
C ASP A 78 -7.61 8.74 -16.59
N LYS A 79 -6.33 9.04 -16.81
CA LYS A 79 -5.25 8.05 -16.93
C LYS A 79 -4.17 8.31 -15.90
N PHE A 80 -3.61 7.24 -15.31
CA PHE A 80 -2.59 7.36 -14.26
C PHE A 80 -1.74 6.09 -14.12
N ASN A 81 -0.52 6.25 -13.59
CA ASN A 81 0.26 5.15 -13.02
C ASN A 81 -0.19 4.92 -11.58
N LEU A 82 -0.15 3.68 -11.12
CA LEU A 82 -0.72 3.28 -9.83
C LEU A 82 0.22 2.37 -9.06
N ILE A 83 0.56 2.75 -7.82
CA ILE A 83 1.30 1.90 -6.90
C ILE A 83 0.55 1.73 -5.59
N GLY A 84 0.56 0.52 -5.03
CA GLY A 84 0.02 0.24 -3.71
C GLY A 84 0.95 -0.60 -2.86
N HIS A 85 1.18 -0.14 -1.63
CA HIS A 85 1.98 -0.83 -0.63
C HIS A 85 1.11 -1.69 0.28
N SER A 86 1.41 -2.98 0.44
CA SER A 86 0.78 -3.86 1.43
C SER A 86 -0.76 -3.92 1.26
N MET A 87 -1.55 -3.46 2.21
CA MET A 87 -3.00 -3.28 2.08
C MET A 87 -3.34 -2.37 0.89
N GLY A 88 -2.54 -1.33 0.65
CA GLY A 88 -2.64 -0.50 -0.57
C GLY A 88 -2.47 -1.32 -1.85
N GLY A 89 -1.65 -2.36 -1.82
CA GLY A 89 -1.50 -3.31 -2.93
C GLY A 89 -2.77 -4.13 -3.22
N MET A 90 -3.56 -4.46 -2.20
CA MET A 90 -4.89 -5.06 -2.38
C MET A 90 -5.87 -4.04 -2.99
N ILE A 91 -5.81 -2.79 -2.51
CA ILE A 91 -6.66 -1.69 -3.00
C ILE A 91 -6.39 -1.41 -4.48
N VAL A 92 -5.13 -1.33 -4.90
CA VAL A 92 -4.81 -1.04 -6.30
C VAL A 92 -5.16 -2.20 -7.24
N GLN A 93 -5.11 -3.44 -6.77
CA GLN A 93 -5.64 -4.59 -7.52
C GLN A 93 -7.16 -4.47 -7.69
N GLU A 94 -7.89 -4.02 -6.67
CA GLU A 94 -9.33 -3.80 -6.75
C GLU A 94 -9.68 -2.58 -7.63
N ILE A 95 -8.91 -1.48 -7.59
CA ILE A 95 -9.03 -0.36 -8.53
C ILE A 95 -8.84 -0.84 -9.97
N THR A 96 -7.80 -1.63 -10.23
CA THR A 96 -7.53 -2.17 -11.57
C THR A 96 -8.65 -3.09 -12.06
N LYS A 97 -9.28 -3.86 -11.18
CA LYS A 97 -10.48 -4.65 -11.51
C LYS A 97 -11.65 -3.77 -11.91
N LEU A 98 -11.85 -2.64 -11.24
CA LEU A 98 -13.01 -1.76 -11.45
C LEU A 98 -12.84 -0.82 -12.66
N ILE A 99 -11.65 -0.26 -12.84
CA ILE A 99 -11.33 0.77 -13.84
C ILE A 99 -9.98 0.54 -14.51
N GLY A 100 -9.61 -0.71 -14.81
CA GLY A 100 -8.30 -1.08 -15.33
C GLY A 100 -7.87 -0.35 -16.60
N ASP A 101 -8.81 0.05 -17.45
CA ASP A 101 -8.53 0.83 -18.65
C ASP A 101 -7.98 2.23 -18.35
N ARG A 102 -8.18 2.75 -17.13
CA ARG A 102 -7.60 4.03 -16.65
C ARG A 102 -6.20 3.86 -16.08
N VAL A 103 -5.80 2.66 -15.68
CA VAL A 103 -4.47 2.38 -15.14
C VAL A 103 -3.47 2.17 -16.28
N ASN A 104 -2.45 3.02 -16.38
CA ASN A 104 -1.39 2.88 -17.37
C ASN A 104 -0.39 1.80 -16.95
N LYS A 105 0.27 1.97 -15.81
CA LYS A 105 1.18 1.00 -15.20
C LYS A 105 0.71 0.67 -13.79
N LEU A 106 0.78 -0.60 -13.41
CA LEU A 106 0.43 -1.08 -12.07
C LEU A 106 1.68 -1.52 -11.31
N ILE A 107 1.78 -1.13 -10.04
CA ILE A 107 2.86 -1.59 -9.16
C ILE A 107 2.24 -2.20 -7.89
N CYS A 108 2.45 -3.49 -7.69
CA CYS A 108 2.07 -4.24 -6.50
C CYS A 108 3.30 -4.38 -5.59
N PHE A 109 3.34 -3.63 -4.50
CA PHE A 109 4.51 -3.55 -3.64
C PHE A 109 4.25 -4.18 -2.28
N ALA A 110 5.09 -5.16 -1.88
CA ALA A 110 5.03 -5.88 -0.61
C ALA A 110 3.60 -6.36 -0.27
N THR A 111 2.94 -7.03 -1.22
CA THR A 111 1.52 -7.40 -1.14
C THR A 111 1.27 -8.80 -1.70
N GLY A 112 0.06 -9.30 -1.54
CA GLY A 112 -0.38 -10.58 -2.09
C GLY A 112 -1.74 -10.47 -2.78
N SER A 113 -2.31 -11.61 -3.12
CA SER A 113 -3.62 -11.73 -3.78
C SER A 113 -4.76 -12.13 -2.84
N ILE A 114 -4.44 -12.38 -1.57
CA ILE A 114 -5.39 -12.70 -0.49
C ILE A 114 -4.95 -12.01 0.80
N GLY A 115 -5.88 -11.70 1.68
CA GLY A 115 -5.56 -11.03 2.94
C GLY A 115 -5.25 -11.98 4.09
N ASP A 116 -5.89 -13.15 4.10
CA ASP A 116 -5.65 -14.20 5.10
C ASP A 116 -4.51 -15.11 4.61
N ILE A 117 -3.28 -14.73 4.93
CA ILE A 117 -2.05 -15.29 4.35
C ILE A 117 -1.57 -16.49 5.18
N PRO A 118 -1.45 -17.69 4.61
CA PRO A 118 -0.83 -18.82 5.29
C PRO A 118 0.63 -18.54 5.67
N GLY A 119 1.02 -18.92 6.88
CA GLY A 119 2.40 -18.77 7.36
C GLY A 119 2.81 -17.35 7.76
N ARG A 120 1.87 -16.41 7.86
CA ARG A 120 2.11 -15.10 8.44
C ARG A 120 2.49 -15.24 9.92
N PHE A 121 3.32 -14.31 10.46
CA PHE A 121 3.75 -14.33 11.88
C PHE A 121 2.59 -14.28 12.89
N GLU A 122 1.43 -13.75 12.51
CA GLU A 122 0.15 -13.77 13.22
C GLU A 122 -0.98 -13.81 12.18
N THR A 123 -2.05 -14.55 12.46
CA THR A 123 -3.28 -14.48 11.66
C THR A 123 -3.95 -13.13 11.82
N MET A 124 -4.83 -12.77 10.90
CA MET A 124 -5.60 -11.50 11.03
C MET A 124 -6.50 -11.51 12.27
N ASP A 125 -7.06 -12.66 12.65
CA ASP A 125 -7.89 -12.76 13.86
C ASP A 125 -7.07 -12.60 15.13
N GLU A 126 -5.92 -13.26 15.24
CA GLU A 126 -5.01 -13.08 16.38
C GLU A 126 -4.55 -11.63 16.52
N THR A 127 -4.24 -10.97 15.40
CA THR A 127 -3.86 -9.56 15.41
C THR A 127 -5.00 -8.67 15.90
N ARG A 128 -6.26 -8.94 15.45
CA ARG A 128 -7.46 -8.21 15.90
C ARG A 128 -7.78 -8.42 17.38
N GLU A 129 -7.69 -9.66 17.87
CA GLU A 129 -7.90 -9.99 19.27
C GLU A 129 -6.86 -9.31 20.15
N LYS A 130 -5.59 -9.35 19.77
CA LYS A 130 -4.51 -8.65 20.47
C LYS A 130 -4.75 -7.14 20.48
N LEU A 131 -5.09 -6.56 19.33
CA LEU A 131 -5.40 -5.13 19.22
C LEU A 131 -6.51 -4.71 20.20
N LYS A 132 -7.58 -5.48 20.29
CA LYS A 132 -8.71 -5.22 21.22
C LYS A 132 -8.32 -5.38 22.69
N LYS A 133 -7.48 -6.36 22.99
CA LYS A 133 -7.03 -6.66 24.36
C LYS A 133 -5.95 -5.69 24.85
N GLU A 134 -4.99 -5.38 23.99
CA GLU A 134 -3.78 -4.61 24.34
C GLU A 134 -3.95 -3.10 24.07
N GLY A 135 -4.92 -2.73 23.23
CA GLY A 135 -5.10 -1.35 22.76
C GLY A 135 -4.11 -0.96 21.66
N THR A 136 -4.28 0.27 21.16
CA THR A 136 -3.48 0.79 20.02
C THR A 136 -2.02 0.99 20.39
N GLN A 137 -1.74 1.55 21.58
CA GLN A 137 -0.37 1.88 21.98
C GLN A 137 0.56 0.68 21.96
N LEU A 138 0.17 -0.43 22.60
CA LEU A 138 1.00 -1.64 22.65
C LEU A 138 1.06 -2.34 21.29
N SER A 139 -0.06 -2.43 20.59
CA SER A 139 -0.09 -3.06 19.26
C SER A 139 0.76 -2.29 18.25
N PHE A 140 0.73 -0.96 18.28
CA PHE A 140 1.49 -0.10 17.35
C PHE A 140 2.99 -0.04 17.68
N SER A 141 3.38 -0.27 18.94
CA SER A 141 4.81 -0.45 19.28
C SER A 141 5.37 -1.81 18.85
N ARG A 142 4.52 -2.82 18.64
CA ARG A 142 4.92 -4.20 18.34
C ARG A 142 4.93 -4.53 16.85
N VAL A 143 4.00 -4.00 16.07
CA VAL A 143 3.80 -4.40 14.67
C VAL A 143 4.72 -3.66 13.71
N PRO A 144 4.79 -2.32 13.66
CA PRO A 144 5.61 -1.58 12.71
C PRO A 144 7.11 -1.89 12.75
N PRO A 145 7.75 -2.18 13.90
CA PRO A 145 9.17 -2.56 13.90
C PRO A 145 9.49 -3.78 13.04
N LYS A 146 8.54 -4.72 12.87
CA LYS A 146 8.72 -5.90 12.02
C LYS A 146 8.77 -5.61 10.52
N TRP A 147 8.47 -4.38 10.12
CA TRP A 147 8.50 -3.93 8.73
C TRP A 147 9.86 -3.44 8.26
N PHE A 148 10.85 -3.44 9.14
CA PHE A 148 12.23 -3.04 8.86
C PHE A 148 13.19 -4.13 9.30
N VAL A 149 14.28 -4.32 8.57
CA VAL A 149 15.36 -5.22 8.96
C VAL A 149 16.00 -4.80 10.29
N LYS A 150 16.15 -3.48 10.50
CA LYS A 150 16.72 -2.92 11.74
C LYS A 150 15.66 -2.63 12.81
N GLY A 151 14.40 -2.98 12.56
CA GLY A 151 13.30 -2.70 13.46
C GLY A 151 13.13 -1.19 13.71
N ASP A 152 12.84 -0.83 14.96
CA ASP A 152 12.71 0.56 15.43
C ASP A 152 14.01 1.40 15.40
N LYS A 153 15.15 0.74 15.14
CA LYS A 153 16.45 1.41 14.97
C LYS A 153 16.71 1.87 13.54
N ASP A 154 15.81 1.61 12.61
CA ASP A 154 15.95 2.15 11.26
C ASP A 154 15.79 3.67 11.29
N LYS A 155 16.67 4.37 10.54
CA LYS A 155 16.69 5.84 10.49
C LYS A 155 15.37 6.48 10.04
N ASN A 156 14.58 5.73 9.26
CA ASN A 156 13.31 6.18 8.69
C ASN A 156 12.07 5.62 9.43
N TYR A 157 12.28 4.89 10.54
CA TYR A 157 11.19 4.32 11.34
C TYR A 157 10.24 5.38 11.91
N PHE A 158 10.74 6.59 12.16
CA PHE A 158 9.93 7.72 12.66
C PHE A 158 8.71 8.02 11.78
N LEU A 159 8.75 7.70 10.47
CA LEU A 159 7.60 7.87 9.57
C LEU A 159 6.45 6.92 9.97
N CYS A 160 6.76 5.69 10.38
CA CYS A 160 5.75 4.77 10.92
C CYS A 160 5.20 5.25 12.26
N GLU A 161 6.06 5.76 13.15
CA GLU A 161 5.62 6.32 14.44
C GLU A 161 4.67 7.51 14.25
N ASN A 162 4.95 8.37 13.28
CA ASN A 162 4.07 9.50 12.95
C ASN A 162 2.74 9.01 12.37
N ALA A 163 2.76 8.05 11.46
CA ALA A 163 1.58 7.55 10.78
C ALA A 163 0.55 6.94 11.76
N VAL A 164 1.01 6.31 12.86
CA VAL A 164 0.10 5.63 13.81
C VAL A 164 -0.49 6.56 14.88
N LYS A 165 0.04 7.78 15.05
CA LYS A 165 -0.33 8.67 16.19
C LYS A 165 -1.83 8.90 16.36
N ASN A 166 -2.56 9.05 15.26
CA ASN A 166 -3.98 9.39 15.26
C ASN A 166 -4.88 8.22 14.83
N VAL A 167 -4.32 7.01 14.67
CA VAL A 167 -5.10 5.84 14.26
C VAL A 167 -5.91 5.32 15.45
N SER A 168 -7.24 5.31 15.32
CA SER A 168 -8.13 4.75 16.34
C SER A 168 -8.13 3.22 16.32
N LEU A 169 -8.56 2.62 17.46
CA LEU A 169 -8.76 1.17 17.54
C LEU A 169 -9.77 0.70 16.48
N GLU A 170 -10.86 1.44 16.28
CA GLU A 170 -11.87 1.13 15.27
C GLU A 170 -11.27 1.12 13.85
N THR A 171 -10.47 2.13 13.51
CA THR A 171 -9.79 2.21 12.21
C THR A 171 -8.87 1.03 11.98
N ALA A 172 -8.05 0.69 12.96
CA ALA A 172 -7.13 -0.43 12.87
C ALA A 172 -7.87 -1.78 12.74
N ASP A 173 -8.93 -2.02 13.52
CA ASP A 173 -9.73 -3.24 13.46
C ASP A 173 -10.50 -3.36 12.13
N ASN A 174 -11.11 -2.27 11.63
CA ASN A 174 -11.80 -2.23 10.34
C ASN A 174 -10.85 -2.56 9.18
N ALA A 175 -9.64 -2.03 9.18
CA ALA A 175 -8.65 -2.31 8.15
C ALA A 175 -8.18 -3.78 8.18
N LEU A 176 -7.95 -4.35 9.37
CA LEU A 176 -7.63 -5.78 9.52
C LEU A 176 -8.79 -6.66 9.02
N LEU A 177 -10.03 -6.28 9.31
CA LEU A 177 -11.22 -6.98 8.81
C LEU A 177 -11.34 -6.87 7.29
N ALA A 178 -11.08 -5.69 6.72
CA ALA A 178 -11.07 -5.46 5.28
C ALA A 178 -10.05 -6.37 4.57
N MET A 179 -8.82 -6.43 5.10
CA MET A 179 -7.78 -7.31 4.58
C MET A 179 -8.18 -8.79 4.71
N LYS A 180 -8.59 -9.24 5.92
CA LYS A 180 -8.99 -10.63 6.17
C LYS A 180 -10.01 -11.14 5.16
N ASN A 181 -11.01 -10.33 4.84
CA ASN A 181 -12.12 -10.73 3.97
C ASN A 181 -11.83 -10.60 2.47
N TRP A 182 -10.72 -9.94 2.09
CA TRP A 182 -10.42 -9.70 0.69
C TRP A 182 -9.86 -10.93 -0.02
N ARG A 183 -10.33 -11.16 -1.25
CA ARG A 183 -9.91 -12.26 -2.13
C ARG A 183 -9.76 -11.71 -3.55
N GLY A 184 -8.52 -11.53 -3.99
CA GLY A 184 -8.19 -11.01 -5.33
C GLY A 184 -7.64 -12.04 -6.31
N LYS A 185 -7.27 -13.24 -5.84
CA LYS A 185 -6.53 -14.25 -6.62
C LYS A 185 -7.17 -14.59 -7.97
N GLU A 186 -8.48 -14.78 -7.99
CA GLU A 186 -9.19 -15.15 -9.23
C GLU A 186 -9.19 -14.04 -10.28
N ASN A 187 -9.03 -12.78 -9.85
CA ASN A 187 -9.00 -11.63 -10.75
C ASN A 187 -7.62 -11.37 -11.36
N LEU A 188 -6.54 -11.95 -10.86
CA LEU A 188 -5.17 -11.69 -11.33
C LEU A 188 -5.02 -11.91 -12.85
N LYS A 189 -5.62 -12.98 -13.38
CA LYS A 189 -5.63 -13.29 -14.82
C LYS A 189 -6.31 -12.25 -15.70
N ASN A 190 -7.14 -11.38 -15.10
CA ASN A 190 -7.86 -10.31 -15.80
C ASN A 190 -7.07 -8.99 -15.81
N ILE A 191 -6.00 -8.87 -15.02
CA ILE A 191 -5.10 -7.72 -15.02
C ILE A 191 -4.27 -7.79 -16.30
N LYS A 192 -4.52 -6.84 -17.21
CA LYS A 192 -3.83 -6.74 -18.51
C LYS A 192 -2.72 -5.72 -18.53
N ASN A 193 -2.69 -4.85 -17.52
CA ASN A 193 -1.74 -3.76 -17.37
C ASN A 193 -0.33 -4.30 -17.17
N ASP A 194 0.67 -3.62 -17.74
CA ASP A 194 2.06 -3.88 -17.37
C ASP A 194 2.21 -3.72 -15.87
N THR A 195 2.71 -4.75 -15.22
CA THR A 195 2.72 -4.82 -13.75
C THR A 195 4.13 -5.07 -13.22
N LEU A 196 4.57 -4.23 -12.31
CA LEU A 196 5.78 -4.44 -11.51
C LEU A 196 5.38 -4.95 -10.12
N ILE A 197 6.01 -6.04 -9.69
CA ILE A 197 5.86 -6.58 -8.34
C ILE A 197 7.17 -6.32 -7.62
N ILE A 198 7.12 -5.67 -6.45
CA ILE A 198 8.29 -5.35 -5.64
C ILE A 198 8.17 -6.05 -4.28
N TRP A 199 9.26 -6.68 -3.83
CA TRP A 199 9.31 -7.39 -2.56
C TRP A 199 10.70 -7.37 -1.94
N GLY A 200 10.76 -7.25 -0.59
CA GLY A 200 11.98 -7.38 0.18
C GLY A 200 12.18 -8.81 0.68
N ASP A 201 13.36 -9.37 0.55
CA ASP A 201 13.66 -10.78 0.88
C ASP A 201 13.61 -11.09 2.39
N LYS A 202 13.49 -10.06 3.23
CA LYS A 202 13.30 -10.17 4.69
C LYS A 202 11.88 -9.80 5.14
N ASP A 203 10.93 -9.64 4.20
CA ASP A 203 9.54 -9.34 4.55
C ASP A 203 8.90 -10.52 5.30
N THR A 204 8.45 -10.26 6.53
CA THR A 204 7.75 -11.23 7.39
C THR A 204 6.22 -11.10 7.30
N SER A 205 5.71 -10.06 6.63
CA SER A 205 4.28 -9.84 6.43
C SER A 205 3.74 -10.57 5.20
N TYR A 206 4.53 -10.63 4.13
CA TYR A 206 4.25 -11.36 2.91
C TYR A 206 5.46 -12.23 2.55
N ASN A 207 5.24 -13.53 2.41
CA ASN A 207 6.28 -14.46 1.99
C ASN A 207 6.43 -14.50 0.46
N PHE A 208 7.47 -15.21 -0.02
CA PHE A 208 7.74 -15.34 -1.44
C PHE A 208 6.56 -15.92 -2.23
N ASP A 209 5.83 -16.91 -1.68
CA ASP A 209 4.70 -17.55 -2.37
C ASP A 209 3.59 -16.56 -2.72
N GLN A 210 3.40 -15.51 -1.92
CA GLN A 210 2.40 -14.49 -2.18
C GLN A 210 2.77 -13.63 -3.38
N VAL A 211 4.02 -13.18 -3.47
CA VAL A 211 4.48 -12.35 -4.60
C VAL A 211 4.70 -13.18 -5.86
N ASP A 212 5.14 -14.41 -5.73
CA ASP A 212 5.25 -15.37 -6.85
C ASP A 212 3.87 -15.72 -7.42
N THR A 213 2.84 -15.82 -6.55
CA THR A 213 1.46 -16.00 -7.01
C THR A 213 1.00 -14.82 -7.86
N LEU A 214 1.32 -13.58 -7.50
CA LEU A 214 1.03 -12.42 -8.35
C LEU A 214 1.75 -12.54 -9.70
N ASN A 215 3.06 -12.82 -9.67
CA ASN A 215 3.90 -12.89 -10.87
C ASN A 215 3.49 -14.01 -11.83
N LYS A 216 3.07 -15.17 -11.32
CA LYS A 216 2.62 -16.29 -12.14
C LYS A 216 1.25 -16.09 -12.77
N ASN A 217 0.38 -15.29 -12.15
CA ASN A 217 -1.02 -15.16 -12.56
C ASN A 217 -1.34 -13.83 -13.26
N ILE A 218 -0.47 -12.82 -13.18
CA ILE A 218 -0.59 -11.58 -13.97
C ILE A 218 0.28 -11.72 -15.21
N LYS A 219 -0.33 -11.77 -16.39
CA LYS A 219 0.35 -12.12 -17.65
C LYS A 219 1.53 -11.20 -17.98
N ASN A 220 1.36 -9.89 -17.78
CA ASN A 220 2.36 -8.87 -18.13
C ASN A 220 3.05 -8.37 -16.85
N SER A 221 3.55 -9.27 -16.02
CA SER A 221 4.23 -8.89 -14.77
C SER A 221 5.70 -9.26 -14.75
N ARG A 222 6.46 -8.52 -13.95
CA ARG A 222 7.81 -8.88 -13.53
C ARG A 222 7.96 -8.68 -12.03
N LEU A 223 8.72 -9.57 -11.39
CA LEU A 223 9.04 -9.53 -9.96
C LEU A 223 10.47 -9.03 -9.75
N GLU A 224 10.61 -8.00 -8.92
CA GLU A 224 11.89 -7.46 -8.48
C GLU A 224 12.05 -7.67 -6.97
N ILE A 225 13.17 -8.28 -6.60
CA ILE A 225 13.47 -8.66 -5.21
C ILE A 225 14.59 -7.79 -4.67
N PHE A 226 14.28 -7.03 -3.62
CA PHE A 226 15.26 -6.24 -2.89
C PHE A 226 15.95 -7.08 -1.83
N LYS A 227 17.26 -7.19 -1.93
CA LYS A 227 18.08 -7.91 -0.96
C LYS A 227 18.23 -7.11 0.32
N ASP A 228 18.21 -7.84 1.44
CA ASP A 228 18.37 -7.27 2.78
C ASP A 228 17.38 -6.13 3.10
N CYS A 229 16.16 -6.25 2.57
CA CYS A 229 15.04 -5.35 2.83
C CYS A 229 13.85 -6.13 3.38
N ALA A 230 13.14 -5.51 4.31
CA ALA A 230 11.89 -6.05 4.85
C ALA A 230 10.66 -5.49 4.09
N HIS A 231 9.59 -5.23 4.81
CA HIS A 231 8.30 -4.80 4.24
C HIS A 231 8.32 -3.37 3.66
N ASN A 232 9.12 -2.48 4.25
CA ASN A 232 9.19 -1.07 3.89
C ASN A 232 10.40 -0.73 2.98
N VAL A 233 10.62 -1.49 1.90
CA VAL A 233 11.72 -1.28 0.94
C VAL A 233 11.88 0.19 0.52
N HIS A 234 10.77 0.89 0.28
CA HIS A 234 10.75 2.30 -0.14
C HIS A 234 11.29 3.28 0.92
N LEU A 235 11.39 2.83 2.18
CA LEU A 235 12.01 3.57 3.29
C LEU A 235 13.42 3.06 3.61
N GLU A 236 13.68 1.76 3.45
CA GLU A 236 14.98 1.15 3.73
C GLU A 236 16.00 1.47 2.61
N GLN A 237 15.57 1.44 1.35
CA GLN A 237 16.41 1.71 0.16
C GLN A 237 15.71 2.67 -0.81
N PRO A 238 15.42 3.92 -0.41
CA PRO A 238 14.58 4.84 -1.18
C PRO A 238 15.12 5.15 -2.57
N ASP A 239 16.44 5.34 -2.72
CA ASP A 239 17.03 5.69 -4.01
C ASP A 239 16.92 4.56 -5.03
N GLN A 240 17.22 3.32 -4.60
CA GLN A 240 17.13 2.16 -5.48
C GLN A 240 15.66 1.87 -5.85
N PHE A 241 14.75 2.00 -4.88
CA PHE A 241 13.31 1.86 -5.10
C PHE A 241 12.80 2.90 -6.11
N ASN A 242 13.14 4.17 -5.92
CA ASN A 242 12.71 5.27 -6.79
C ASN A 242 13.23 5.09 -8.22
N ASN A 243 14.50 4.71 -8.39
CA ASN A 243 15.09 4.49 -9.71
C ASN A 243 14.42 3.33 -10.45
N LEU A 244 14.17 2.19 -9.78
CA LEU A 244 13.45 1.05 -10.33
C LEU A 244 12.03 1.44 -10.80
N VAL A 245 11.29 2.14 -9.93
CA VAL A 245 9.93 2.59 -10.24
C VAL A 245 9.95 3.58 -11.41
N LYS A 246 10.87 4.55 -11.41
CA LYS A 246 11.01 5.53 -12.51
C LYS A 246 11.29 4.82 -13.84
N GLU A 247 12.22 3.88 -13.87
CA GLU A 247 12.51 3.09 -15.06
C GLU A 247 11.25 2.36 -15.60
N PHE A 248 10.44 1.83 -14.70
CA PHE A 248 9.24 1.09 -15.08
C PHE A 248 8.12 1.98 -15.64
N ILE A 249 7.85 3.12 -14.98
CA ILE A 249 6.74 4.01 -15.39
C ILE A 249 7.07 4.93 -16.56
N SER A 250 8.36 5.06 -16.93
CA SER A 250 8.81 5.89 -18.07
C SER A 250 8.77 5.16 -19.41
N LYS A 251 8.59 3.85 -19.42
CA LYS A 251 8.45 2.97 -20.61
C LYS A 251 6.98 2.84 -21.00
#